data_246649e99c63a7f430b30a0276773997
#
_entry.id   246649e99c63a7f430b30a0276773997
#
_cell.length_a   1.000
_cell.length_b   1.000
_cell.length_c   1.000
_cell.angle_alpha   90.00
_cell.angle_beta   90.00
_cell.angle_gamma   90.00
#
_symmetry.space_group_name_H-M   'P 1'
#
loop_
_entity.id
_entity.type
_entity.pdbx_description
1 polymer ?
#
loop_
_entity_poly.entity_id
_entity_poly.type
_entity_poly.pdbx_seq_one_letter_code
_entity_poly.pdbx_strand_id
1 'polypeptide(L)'
;MKLRLEVIILLVLFLGLGAFAAYTAEQSGQQTLDTRATSFSSADNGVLALYRWLERMYTGRVDRLAYRPFILSEGDGLLFVLGPGERYEPSHVETVTNWVQNGGVLVIADNRPTPRSAVAPLLAVFDLELKRSTCISSATAIHPALGSPALENFSLETCVAIASTAPQSVLAPLAIAEGQPIVVGQRFGNGYVIVVASLYPFTNTGIREPTSAAFLLNLLHWLPANKRIVFDEFHHGFVPNADLRSLLLNHPLGWAVLYSVTVVGLYLLASSRRFGRPLPLRSEVARRSSTEYIDSMATMFHKTRQVAYAAEHYRYMLRRRLGQPYGIAQTLDDEAFVTQLAAIRPIDQQKLRRIFAELRRPDLSEAELLRLVAESDQIVC
;
A
#
# COMPACT_ATOMS: atom_id res chain seq x y z
N MET A 1 -38.50 -11.36 -8.63
CA MET A 1 -37.74 -10.74 -9.72
C MET A 1 -37.12 -9.37 -9.35
N LYS A 2 -37.73 -8.57 -8.47
CA LYS A 2 -37.19 -7.26 -8.05
C LYS A 2 -35.90 -7.33 -7.22
N LEU A 3 -35.75 -8.33 -6.36
CA LEU A 3 -34.54 -8.52 -5.53
C LEU A 3 -33.25 -8.76 -6.36
N ARG A 4 -33.40 -9.33 -7.58
CA ARG A 4 -32.26 -9.60 -8.47
C ARG A 4 -31.70 -8.34 -9.12
N LEU A 5 -32.53 -7.37 -9.42
CA LEU A 5 -32.11 -6.10 -10.04
C LEU A 5 -31.33 -5.24 -9.03
N GLU A 6 -31.81 -5.16 -7.79
CA GLU A 6 -31.16 -4.42 -6.71
C GLU A 6 -29.76 -5.02 -6.37
N VAL A 7 -29.68 -6.36 -6.31
CA VAL A 7 -28.41 -7.07 -6.12
C VAL A 7 -27.45 -6.84 -7.29
N ILE A 8 -27.95 -6.82 -8.54
CA ILE A 8 -27.14 -6.55 -9.73
C ILE A 8 -26.60 -5.13 -9.69
N ILE A 9 -27.44 -4.13 -9.36
CA ILE A 9 -27.00 -2.73 -9.25
C ILE A 9 -25.93 -2.58 -8.14
N LEU A 10 -26.14 -3.22 -7.00
CA LEU A 10 -25.18 -3.19 -5.88
C LEU A 10 -23.86 -3.88 -6.25
N LEU A 11 -23.93 -4.98 -6.99
CA LEU A 11 -22.75 -5.70 -7.50
C LEU A 11 -21.97 -4.86 -8.53
N VAL A 12 -22.66 -4.20 -9.46
CA VAL A 12 -22.04 -3.31 -10.46
C VAL A 12 -21.39 -2.10 -9.78
N LEU A 13 -22.01 -1.54 -8.76
CA LEU A 13 -21.47 -0.44 -7.97
C LEU A 13 -20.24 -0.87 -7.18
N PHE A 14 -20.29 -2.05 -6.55
CA PHE A 14 -19.16 -2.62 -5.80
C PHE A 14 -17.99 -2.97 -6.72
N LEU A 15 -18.26 -3.58 -7.88
CA LEU A 15 -17.23 -3.88 -8.88
C LEU A 15 -16.65 -2.61 -9.51
N GLY A 16 -17.47 -1.59 -9.76
CA GLY A 16 -17.03 -0.29 -10.25
C GLY A 16 -16.14 0.43 -9.22
N LEU A 17 -16.51 0.40 -7.95
CA LEU A 17 -15.70 0.96 -6.86
C LEU A 17 -14.40 0.18 -6.66
N GLY A 18 -14.45 -1.15 -6.76
CA GLY A 18 -13.28 -2.02 -6.70
C GLY A 18 -12.32 -1.81 -7.87
N ALA A 19 -12.83 -1.70 -9.08
CA ALA A 19 -12.05 -1.40 -10.28
C ALA A 19 -11.42 0.02 -10.21
N PHE A 20 -12.17 0.99 -9.70
CA PHE A 20 -11.67 2.34 -9.45
C PHE A 20 -10.58 2.37 -8.38
N ALA A 21 -10.79 1.67 -7.25
CA ALA A 21 -9.79 1.55 -6.20
C ALA A 21 -8.53 0.82 -6.70
N ALA A 22 -8.67 -0.23 -7.51
CA ALA A 22 -7.56 -0.93 -8.15
C ALA A 22 -6.81 -0.02 -9.14
N TYR A 23 -7.53 0.74 -9.99
CA TYR A 23 -6.94 1.69 -10.94
C TYR A 23 -6.17 2.81 -10.23
N THR A 24 -6.71 3.37 -9.15
CA THR A 24 -6.03 4.40 -8.35
C THR A 24 -4.86 3.82 -7.54
N ALA A 25 -4.98 2.59 -7.04
CA ALA A 25 -3.90 1.89 -6.36
C ALA A 25 -2.77 1.53 -7.34
N GLU A 26 -3.09 1.15 -8.58
CA GLU A 26 -2.11 0.86 -9.63
C GLU A 26 -1.38 2.12 -10.08
N GLN A 27 -2.06 3.26 -10.22
CA GLN A 27 -1.41 4.55 -10.44
C GLN A 27 -0.55 5.01 -9.25
N SER A 28 -0.95 4.71 -8.02
CA SER A 28 -0.18 5.04 -6.81
C SER A 28 0.94 4.03 -6.53
N GLY A 29 0.77 2.76 -6.91
CA GLY A 29 1.70 1.67 -6.62
C GLY A 29 2.78 1.44 -7.68
N GLN A 30 2.62 1.95 -8.91
CA GLN A 30 3.66 1.93 -9.94
C GLN A 30 4.74 3.01 -9.77
N GLN A 31 4.66 3.80 -8.73
CA GLN A 31 5.79 4.59 -8.29
C GLN A 31 6.78 3.67 -7.55
N THR A 32 7.44 2.80 -8.28
CA THR A 32 8.65 2.15 -7.78
C THR A 32 9.64 3.25 -7.44
N LEU A 33 9.73 3.60 -6.16
CA LEU A 33 10.71 4.52 -5.58
C LEU A 33 12.15 4.17 -6.02
N ASP A 34 12.35 2.93 -6.47
CA ASP A 34 13.64 2.34 -6.81
C ASP A 34 14.27 2.83 -8.14
N THR A 35 13.53 3.52 -9.00
CA THR A 35 14.08 3.97 -10.30
C THR A 35 14.21 5.49 -10.43
N ARG A 36 13.76 6.27 -9.46
CA ARG A 36 13.74 7.74 -9.52
C ARG A 36 14.87 8.38 -8.71
N ALA A 37 15.40 9.48 -9.21
CA ALA A 37 16.40 10.30 -8.52
C ALA A 37 15.79 11.13 -7.39
N THR A 38 15.06 10.49 -6.46
CA THR A 38 14.41 11.13 -5.30
C THR A 38 15.28 11.05 -4.06
N SER A 39 15.25 12.06 -3.21
CA SER A 39 15.94 12.11 -1.92
C SER A 39 15.37 11.13 -0.88
N PHE A 40 14.28 10.43 -1.18
CA PHE A 40 13.72 9.35 -0.36
C PHE A 40 14.30 7.98 -0.73
N SER A 41 14.87 7.82 -1.95
CA SER A 41 15.34 6.52 -2.46
C SER A 41 16.76 6.21 -2.02
N SER A 42 16.94 5.01 -1.44
CA SER A 42 18.25 4.41 -1.12
C SER A 42 18.83 3.57 -2.26
N ALA A 43 18.08 3.39 -3.38
CA ALA A 43 18.56 2.68 -4.56
C ALA A 43 19.76 3.39 -5.22
N ASP A 44 20.49 2.72 -6.08
CA ASP A 44 21.69 3.23 -6.75
C ASP A 44 21.46 4.58 -7.45
N ASN A 45 20.33 4.73 -8.13
CA ASN A 45 19.91 5.95 -8.82
C ASN A 45 19.20 6.98 -7.92
N GLY A 46 18.93 6.65 -6.65
CA GLY A 46 18.35 7.56 -5.66
C GLY A 46 19.34 8.64 -5.22
N VAL A 47 18.85 9.63 -4.47
CA VAL A 47 19.63 10.81 -4.03
C VAL A 47 19.65 10.93 -2.50
N LEU A 48 19.27 9.87 -1.77
CA LEU A 48 19.21 9.89 -0.31
C LEU A 48 20.58 10.16 0.34
N ALA A 49 21.66 9.64 -0.24
CA ALA A 49 23.00 9.84 0.29
C ALA A 49 23.41 11.33 0.23
N LEU A 50 23.12 12.01 -0.90
CA LEU A 50 23.36 13.45 -1.03
C LEU A 50 22.53 14.24 -0.01
N TYR A 51 21.24 13.93 0.11
CA TYR A 51 20.37 14.59 1.08
C TYR A 51 20.93 14.47 2.50
N ARG A 52 21.26 13.24 2.95
CA ARG A 52 21.80 13.00 4.30
C ARG A 52 23.16 13.64 4.53
N TRP A 53 24.01 13.66 3.49
CA TRP A 53 25.30 14.33 3.57
C TRP A 53 25.13 15.83 3.78
N LEU A 54 24.25 16.48 3.01
CA LEU A 54 23.94 17.88 3.16
C LEU A 54 23.26 18.19 4.50
N GLU A 55 22.35 17.36 4.96
CA GLU A 55 21.68 17.49 6.25
C GLU A 55 22.68 17.50 7.42
N ARG A 56 23.75 16.70 7.33
CA ARG A 56 24.84 16.70 8.31
C ARG A 56 25.72 17.96 8.23
N MET A 57 26.00 18.44 7.03
CA MET A 57 26.81 19.64 6.82
C MET A 57 26.06 20.93 7.17
N TYR A 58 24.79 20.99 6.85
CA TYR A 58 23.94 22.17 6.98
C TYR A 58 22.75 21.87 7.92
N THR A 59 23.05 21.45 9.14
CA THR A 59 22.04 21.04 10.12
C THR A 59 20.88 22.04 10.23
N GLY A 60 19.65 21.56 10.04
CA GLY A 60 18.43 22.36 10.10
C GLY A 60 18.20 23.30 8.91
N ARG A 61 19.05 23.24 7.87
CA ARG A 61 18.93 24.05 6.66
C ARG A 61 18.72 23.26 5.38
N VAL A 62 18.41 21.98 5.47
CA VAL A 62 18.09 21.13 4.30
C VAL A 62 16.64 20.69 4.44
N ASP A 63 15.87 20.84 3.38
CA ASP A 63 14.44 20.57 3.37
C ASP A 63 14.00 19.89 2.06
N ARG A 64 12.80 19.34 2.05
CA ARG A 64 12.15 18.73 0.89
C ARG A 64 10.85 19.44 0.58
N LEU A 65 10.60 19.78 -0.68
CA LEU A 65 9.28 20.17 -1.15
C LEU A 65 8.47 18.89 -1.42
N ALA A 66 7.95 18.30 -0.36
CA ALA A 66 7.15 17.07 -0.42
C ALA A 66 5.91 17.22 0.45
N TYR A 67 4.79 16.63 0.01
CA TYR A 67 3.50 16.60 0.73
C TYR A 67 2.94 17.98 1.13
N ARG A 68 3.36 19.04 0.47
CA ARG A 68 2.92 20.41 0.68
C ARG A 68 2.81 21.15 -0.66
N PRO A 69 2.09 22.28 -0.76
CA PRO A 69 2.04 23.08 -1.98
C PRO A 69 3.44 23.47 -2.46
N PHE A 70 3.62 23.56 -3.78
CA PHE A 70 4.89 23.96 -4.38
C PHE A 70 5.10 25.47 -4.20
N ILE A 71 5.70 25.85 -3.10
CA ILE A 71 5.97 27.23 -2.74
C ILE A 71 7.43 27.34 -2.30
N LEU A 72 8.17 28.28 -2.91
CA LEU A 72 9.52 28.66 -2.54
C LEU A 72 9.45 29.95 -1.70
N SER A 73 10.21 29.97 -0.60
CA SER A 73 10.26 31.11 0.33
C SER A 73 11.56 31.90 0.17
N GLU A 74 11.58 33.12 0.68
CA GLU A 74 12.80 33.91 0.74
C GLU A 74 13.93 33.25 1.55
N GLY A 75 13.61 32.36 2.47
CA GLY A 75 14.57 31.59 3.24
C GLY A 75 15.28 30.49 2.44
N ASP A 76 14.75 30.11 1.28
CA ASP A 76 15.31 29.08 0.41
C ASP A 76 16.37 29.69 -0.49
N GLY A 77 17.58 29.17 -0.48
CA GLY A 77 18.71 29.72 -1.23
C GLY A 77 19.15 28.87 -2.40
N LEU A 78 18.99 27.54 -2.29
CA LEU A 78 19.39 26.62 -3.35
C LEU A 78 18.31 25.56 -3.53
N LEU A 79 17.81 25.42 -4.77
CA LEU A 79 16.83 24.40 -5.16
C LEU A 79 17.49 23.37 -6.06
N PHE A 80 17.45 22.10 -5.63
CA PHE A 80 17.80 20.95 -6.46
C PHE A 80 16.56 20.40 -7.15
N VAL A 81 16.61 20.33 -8.48
CA VAL A 81 15.64 19.70 -9.39
C VAL A 81 16.35 18.55 -10.10
N LEU A 82 16.20 17.34 -9.60
CA LEU A 82 17.00 16.19 -10.00
C LEU A 82 16.15 15.13 -10.70
N GLY A 83 16.04 15.17 -12.03
CA GLY A 83 15.32 14.19 -12.84
C GLY A 83 13.84 14.03 -12.49
N PRO A 84 13.05 15.10 -12.36
CA PRO A 84 11.66 15.03 -11.94
C PRO A 84 10.85 14.10 -12.84
N GLY A 85 9.87 13.37 -12.26
CA GLY A 85 8.99 12.48 -12.98
C GLY A 85 7.82 13.20 -13.66
N GLU A 86 7.36 14.29 -13.06
CA GLU A 86 6.22 15.07 -13.53
C GLU A 86 6.67 16.38 -14.19
N ARG A 87 5.95 16.76 -15.23
CA ARG A 87 6.25 17.96 -16.00
C ARG A 87 5.89 19.21 -15.21
N TYR A 88 6.75 20.23 -15.25
CA TYR A 88 6.50 21.53 -14.64
C TYR A 88 5.30 22.21 -15.31
N GLU A 89 4.31 22.56 -14.51
CA GLU A 89 3.17 23.37 -14.92
C GLU A 89 3.57 24.85 -15.06
N PRO A 90 2.86 25.67 -15.85
CA PRO A 90 3.18 27.10 -16.03
C PRO A 90 3.28 27.88 -14.71
N SER A 91 2.41 27.59 -13.75
CA SER A 91 2.42 28.21 -12.41
C SER A 91 3.67 27.89 -11.61
N HIS A 92 4.17 26.65 -11.71
CA HIS A 92 5.39 26.22 -11.03
C HIS A 92 6.63 26.79 -11.72
N VAL A 93 6.62 26.87 -13.06
CA VAL A 93 7.67 27.53 -13.84
C VAL A 93 7.78 28.99 -13.43
N GLU A 94 6.66 29.71 -13.34
CA GLU A 94 6.62 31.11 -12.88
C GLU A 94 7.15 31.26 -11.43
N THR A 95 6.74 30.37 -10.53
CA THR A 95 7.21 30.37 -9.13
C THR A 95 8.73 30.24 -9.06
N VAL A 96 9.32 29.28 -9.79
CA VAL A 96 10.78 29.07 -9.82
C VAL A 96 11.50 30.24 -10.48
N THR A 97 10.95 30.73 -11.59
CA THR A 97 11.55 31.86 -12.34
C THR A 97 11.63 33.12 -11.48
N ASN A 98 10.53 33.49 -10.83
CA ASN A 98 10.46 34.64 -9.93
C ASN A 98 11.39 34.48 -8.73
N TRP A 99 11.47 33.28 -8.17
CA TRP A 99 12.35 32.99 -7.04
C TRP A 99 13.84 33.10 -7.44
N VAL A 100 14.23 32.63 -8.62
CA VAL A 100 15.61 32.80 -9.14
C VAL A 100 15.89 34.29 -9.40
N GLN A 101 14.98 35.02 -10.03
CA GLN A 101 15.14 36.46 -10.28
C GLN A 101 15.40 37.25 -8.98
N ASN A 102 14.86 36.79 -7.87
CA ASN A 102 15.03 37.39 -6.54
C ASN A 102 16.26 36.90 -5.77
N GLY A 103 17.17 36.12 -6.41
CA GLY A 103 18.46 35.72 -5.85
C GLY A 103 18.56 34.26 -5.44
N GLY A 104 17.60 33.43 -5.80
CA GLY A 104 17.68 31.98 -5.63
C GLY A 104 18.69 31.32 -6.58
N VAL A 105 19.29 30.22 -6.16
CA VAL A 105 20.19 29.39 -6.98
C VAL A 105 19.46 28.10 -7.37
N LEU A 106 19.27 27.90 -8.65
CA LEU A 106 18.59 26.74 -9.21
C LEU A 106 19.63 25.78 -9.81
N VAL A 107 19.61 24.52 -9.34
CA VAL A 107 20.42 23.43 -9.91
C VAL A 107 19.46 22.43 -10.53
N ILE A 108 19.51 22.31 -11.86
CA ILE A 108 18.74 21.35 -12.64
C ILE A 108 19.67 20.24 -13.11
N ALA A 109 19.34 18.99 -12.83
CA ALA A 109 20.02 17.84 -13.42
C ALA A 109 18.99 16.93 -14.11
N ASP A 110 19.21 16.63 -15.38
CA ASP A 110 18.41 15.66 -16.14
C ASP A 110 19.25 15.07 -17.28
N ASN A 111 19.07 13.80 -17.58
CA ASN A 111 19.71 13.08 -18.67
C ASN A 111 18.76 12.70 -19.80
N ARG A 112 17.54 13.27 -19.82
CA ARG A 112 16.53 13.02 -20.83
C ARG A 112 16.49 14.19 -21.84
N PRO A 113 16.52 13.91 -23.14
CA PRO A 113 16.45 14.98 -24.16
C PRO A 113 15.07 15.66 -24.18
N THR A 114 15.05 16.95 -24.52
CA THR A 114 13.85 17.70 -24.83
C THR A 114 13.17 17.10 -26.10
N PRO A 115 11.85 16.90 -26.15
CA PRO A 115 10.82 17.34 -25.19
C PRO A 115 10.44 16.32 -24.10
N ARG A 116 11.16 15.18 -24.00
CA ARG A 116 10.84 14.11 -23.03
C ARG A 116 11.20 14.46 -21.58
N SER A 117 12.11 15.42 -21.41
CA SER A 117 12.48 15.92 -20.10
C SER A 117 11.29 16.64 -19.44
N ALA A 118 11.02 16.32 -18.17
CA ALA A 118 9.99 16.98 -17.39
C ALA A 118 10.35 18.45 -17.09
N VAL A 119 11.64 18.79 -17.06
CA VAL A 119 12.14 20.17 -16.88
C VAL A 119 12.14 20.99 -18.17
N ALA A 120 11.71 20.46 -19.30
CA ALA A 120 11.73 21.18 -20.58
C ALA A 120 11.00 22.54 -20.53
N PRO A 121 9.83 22.72 -19.87
CA PRO A 121 9.20 24.02 -19.76
C PRO A 121 10.03 25.02 -18.95
N LEU A 122 10.74 24.54 -17.92
CA LEU A 122 11.61 25.35 -17.09
C LEU A 122 12.88 25.74 -17.84
N LEU A 123 13.52 24.81 -18.55
CA LEU A 123 14.69 25.11 -19.39
C LEU A 123 14.40 26.13 -20.48
N ALA A 124 13.20 26.08 -21.07
CA ALA A 124 12.81 27.00 -22.13
C ALA A 124 12.81 28.49 -21.68
N VAL A 125 12.51 28.77 -20.40
CA VAL A 125 12.57 30.12 -19.83
C VAL A 125 14.00 30.68 -19.81
N PHE A 126 14.98 29.78 -19.71
CA PHE A 126 16.40 30.13 -19.67
C PHE A 126 17.09 29.99 -21.04
N ASP A 127 16.31 29.86 -22.12
CA ASP A 127 16.79 29.63 -23.48
C ASP A 127 17.68 28.39 -23.62
N LEU A 128 17.42 27.35 -22.83
CA LEU A 128 18.19 26.10 -22.80
C LEU A 128 17.35 24.90 -23.23
N GLU A 129 18.01 23.92 -23.81
CA GLU A 129 17.43 22.63 -24.13
C GLU A 129 18.47 21.51 -23.94
N LEU A 130 17.99 20.28 -23.72
CA LEU A 130 18.80 19.08 -23.67
C LEU A 130 18.69 18.37 -25.03
N LYS A 131 19.77 18.32 -25.79
CA LYS A 131 19.86 17.63 -27.07
C LYS A 131 20.50 16.26 -26.90
N ARG A 132 20.04 15.30 -27.71
CA ARG A 132 20.70 13.99 -27.79
C ARG A 132 22.11 14.14 -28.33
N SER A 133 23.04 13.47 -27.66
CA SER A 133 24.47 13.45 -27.97
C SER A 133 25.04 12.04 -27.95
N THR A 134 26.33 11.89 -28.21
CA THR A 134 27.10 10.67 -27.91
C THR A 134 27.06 10.40 -26.39
N CYS A 135 27.06 9.11 -26.02
CA CYS A 135 27.11 8.74 -24.60
C CYS A 135 28.56 8.92 -24.10
N ILE A 136 28.68 9.62 -22.98
CA ILE A 136 29.92 9.99 -22.33
C ILE A 136 29.91 9.59 -20.86
N SER A 137 31.08 9.30 -20.31
CA SER A 137 31.25 8.86 -18.91
C SER A 137 32.10 9.83 -18.07
N SER A 138 32.67 10.89 -18.67
CA SER A 138 33.44 11.90 -17.95
C SER A 138 33.33 13.27 -18.61
N ALA A 139 33.47 14.33 -17.81
CA ALA A 139 33.54 15.70 -18.29
C ALA A 139 34.74 16.40 -17.68
N THR A 140 35.27 17.39 -18.43
CA THR A 140 36.36 18.26 -18.01
C THR A 140 35.78 19.60 -17.51
N ALA A 141 36.14 19.98 -16.30
CA ALA A 141 35.83 21.31 -15.77
C ALA A 141 36.74 22.36 -16.44
N ILE A 142 36.13 23.37 -17.04
CA ILE A 142 36.85 24.40 -17.79
C ILE A 142 36.72 25.80 -17.20
N HIS A 143 35.81 25.96 -16.24
CA HIS A 143 35.51 27.26 -15.64
C HIS A 143 36.00 27.35 -14.18
N PRO A 144 36.60 28.48 -13.76
CA PRO A 144 37.12 28.67 -12.39
C PRO A 144 36.07 28.46 -11.29
N ALA A 145 34.77 28.61 -11.61
CA ALA A 145 33.67 28.35 -10.67
C ALA A 145 33.64 26.90 -10.17
N LEU A 146 34.32 25.97 -10.85
CA LEU A 146 34.46 24.57 -10.43
C LEU A 146 35.91 24.29 -9.92
N GLY A 147 36.62 25.30 -9.42
CA GLY A 147 38.02 25.20 -9.01
C GLY A 147 38.27 25.06 -7.51
N SER A 148 37.26 25.06 -6.65
CA SER A 148 37.43 24.97 -5.20
C SER A 148 36.39 24.06 -4.55
N PRO A 149 36.74 22.80 -4.25
CA PRO A 149 38.05 22.16 -4.45
C PRO A 149 38.40 22.00 -5.92
N ALA A 150 39.72 21.91 -6.23
CA ALA A 150 40.20 21.75 -7.58
C ALA A 150 39.56 20.54 -8.27
N LEU A 151 38.96 20.77 -9.42
CA LEU A 151 38.26 19.75 -10.20
C LEU A 151 38.70 19.88 -11.66
N GLU A 152 39.44 18.88 -12.15
CA GLU A 152 39.83 18.82 -13.56
C GLU A 152 38.85 17.97 -14.36
N ASN A 153 38.67 16.73 -13.94
CA ASN A 153 37.73 15.81 -14.55
C ASN A 153 36.84 15.18 -13.50
N PHE A 154 35.59 14.89 -13.86
CA PHE A 154 34.68 14.18 -12.99
C PHE A 154 33.79 13.21 -13.76
N SER A 155 33.41 12.14 -13.09
CA SER A 155 32.58 11.08 -13.66
C SER A 155 31.15 11.54 -13.82
N LEU A 156 30.55 11.17 -14.94
CA LEU A 156 29.13 11.35 -15.22
C LEU A 156 28.69 10.30 -16.24
N GLU A 157 27.38 10.07 -16.31
CA GLU A 157 26.79 9.18 -17.31
C GLU A 157 25.67 9.93 -18.01
N THR A 158 25.85 10.20 -19.30
CA THR A 158 24.84 10.90 -20.09
C THR A 158 24.96 10.66 -21.58
N CYS A 159 23.83 10.73 -22.30
CA CYS A 159 23.77 10.73 -23.75
C CYS A 159 23.06 12.02 -24.25
N VAL A 160 23.14 13.09 -23.45
CA VAL A 160 22.61 14.41 -23.82
C VAL A 160 23.64 15.50 -23.52
N ALA A 161 23.57 16.59 -24.28
CA ALA A 161 24.33 17.81 -24.07
C ALA A 161 23.40 19.01 -23.99
N ILE A 162 23.87 20.10 -23.41
CA ILE A 162 23.11 21.34 -23.25
C ILE A 162 23.32 22.21 -24.50
N ALA A 163 22.24 22.71 -25.06
CA ALA A 163 22.26 23.67 -26.16
C ALA A 163 21.42 24.90 -25.83
N SER A 164 21.78 26.02 -26.46
CA SER A 164 20.94 27.22 -26.41
C SER A 164 19.85 27.13 -27.50
N THR A 165 18.67 27.59 -27.16
CA THR A 165 17.56 27.79 -28.13
C THR A 165 17.61 29.20 -28.75
N ALA A 166 18.30 30.16 -28.11
CA ALA A 166 18.44 31.51 -28.63
C ALA A 166 19.67 31.64 -29.54
N PRO A 167 19.53 32.13 -30.76
CA PRO A 167 20.62 32.17 -31.75
C PRO A 167 21.84 33.01 -31.36
N GLN A 168 21.67 33.95 -30.43
CA GLN A 168 22.70 34.90 -30.02
C GLN A 168 23.18 34.73 -28.55
N SER A 169 22.63 33.78 -27.81
CA SER A 169 23.07 33.56 -26.43
C SER A 169 24.39 32.76 -26.42
N VAL A 170 25.40 33.36 -25.83
CA VAL A 170 26.66 32.65 -25.55
C VAL A 170 26.46 31.85 -24.27
N LEU A 171 26.45 30.54 -24.40
CA LEU A 171 26.48 29.66 -23.24
C LEU A 171 27.79 29.88 -22.46
N ALA A 172 27.70 29.92 -21.15
CA ALA A 172 28.86 29.87 -20.26
C ALA A 172 29.05 28.41 -19.76
N PRO A 173 29.76 27.56 -20.50
CA PRO A 173 30.00 26.21 -20.08
C PRO A 173 30.93 26.20 -18.87
N LEU A 174 30.51 25.49 -17.83
CA LEU A 174 31.32 25.22 -16.64
C LEU A 174 32.13 23.95 -16.83
N ALA A 175 31.56 22.96 -17.52
CA ALA A 175 32.26 21.74 -17.91
C ALA A 175 31.77 21.25 -19.30
N ILE A 176 32.72 20.61 -20.01
CA ILE A 176 32.50 20.09 -21.37
C ILE A 176 32.91 18.60 -21.43
N ALA A 177 32.32 17.90 -22.38
CA ALA A 177 32.83 16.58 -22.81
C ALA A 177 32.71 16.48 -24.33
N GLU A 178 33.76 15.99 -24.98
CA GLU A 178 33.83 15.93 -26.43
C GLU A 178 33.50 17.27 -27.15
N GLY A 179 33.87 18.39 -26.50
CA GLY A 179 33.60 19.73 -27.02
C GLY A 179 32.15 20.23 -26.82
N GLN A 180 31.27 19.42 -26.19
CA GLN A 180 29.90 19.79 -25.95
C GLN A 180 29.68 20.22 -24.51
N PRO A 181 28.84 21.24 -24.25
CA PRO A 181 28.49 21.70 -22.90
C PRO A 181 27.68 20.63 -22.15
N ILE A 182 28.20 20.22 -20.99
CA ILE A 182 27.53 19.25 -20.12
C ILE A 182 27.07 19.90 -18.80
N VAL A 183 27.78 20.92 -18.34
CA VAL A 183 27.38 21.77 -17.25
C VAL A 183 27.43 23.22 -17.72
N VAL A 184 26.34 23.93 -17.55
CA VAL A 184 26.20 25.33 -17.93
C VAL A 184 25.72 26.11 -16.71
N GLY A 185 26.32 27.27 -16.47
CA GLY A 185 25.89 28.23 -15.47
C GLY A 185 25.52 29.56 -16.12
N GLN A 186 24.42 30.14 -15.74
CA GLN A 186 24.06 31.49 -16.17
C GLN A 186 23.43 32.30 -15.04
N ARG A 187 23.65 33.60 -15.08
CA ARG A 187 22.98 34.53 -14.22
C ARG A 187 21.59 34.83 -14.73
N PHE A 188 20.60 34.85 -13.86
CA PHE A 188 19.23 35.19 -14.20
C PHE A 188 18.65 36.12 -13.11
N GLY A 189 18.47 37.37 -13.47
CA GLY A 189 18.16 38.41 -12.47
C GLY A 189 19.25 38.54 -11.41
N ASN A 190 18.90 38.41 -10.15
CA ASN A 190 19.85 38.42 -9.02
C ASN A 190 20.37 37.03 -8.63
N GLY A 191 19.80 35.97 -9.21
CA GLY A 191 20.17 34.58 -8.93
C GLY A 191 20.94 33.91 -10.06
N TYR A 192 21.08 32.59 -9.94
CA TYR A 192 21.84 31.77 -10.86
C TYR A 192 21.09 30.50 -11.20
N VAL A 193 21.25 30.04 -12.43
CA VAL A 193 20.75 28.76 -12.93
C VAL A 193 21.95 27.92 -13.37
N ILE A 194 22.06 26.71 -12.82
CA ILE A 194 23.08 25.74 -13.17
C ILE A 194 22.37 24.53 -13.72
N VAL A 195 22.66 24.15 -14.95
CA VAL A 195 22.07 23.00 -15.62
C VAL A 195 23.16 21.95 -15.82
N VAL A 196 22.86 20.71 -15.45
CA VAL A 196 23.74 19.55 -15.55
C VAL A 196 23.04 18.49 -16.40
N ALA A 197 23.64 18.09 -17.51
CA ALA A 197 23.11 17.09 -18.43
C ALA A 197 23.28 15.64 -17.92
N SER A 198 23.45 15.44 -16.65
CA SER A 198 23.61 14.12 -16.01
C SER A 198 23.06 14.12 -14.59
N LEU A 199 22.44 13.03 -14.21
CA LEU A 199 22.04 12.78 -12.82
C LEU A 199 23.13 12.10 -11.99
N TYR A 200 24.07 11.43 -12.65
CA TYR A 200 25.04 10.54 -12.01
C TYR A 200 25.78 11.15 -10.81
N PRO A 201 26.34 12.38 -10.87
CA PRO A 201 27.07 12.96 -9.73
C PRO A 201 26.21 13.15 -8.46
N PHE A 202 24.89 13.21 -8.61
CA PHE A 202 23.94 13.43 -7.51
C PHE A 202 23.43 12.11 -6.91
N THR A 203 23.60 10.99 -7.63
CA THR A 203 23.05 9.68 -7.22
C THR A 203 23.82 9.07 -6.06
N ASN A 204 23.18 8.10 -5.40
CA ASN A 204 23.79 7.33 -4.30
C ASN A 204 25.06 6.57 -4.76
N THR A 205 25.12 6.18 -6.02
CA THR A 205 26.32 5.57 -6.61
C THR A 205 27.37 6.64 -6.94
N GLY A 206 26.98 7.69 -7.66
CA GLY A 206 27.89 8.73 -8.12
C GLY A 206 28.58 9.48 -6.98
N ILE A 207 27.87 9.80 -5.90
CA ILE A 207 28.43 10.54 -4.75
C ILE A 207 29.56 9.80 -4.02
N ARG A 208 29.72 8.49 -4.24
CA ARG A 208 30.84 7.71 -3.69
C ARG A 208 32.17 8.05 -4.36
N GLU A 209 32.13 8.66 -5.54
CA GLU A 209 33.32 9.08 -6.25
C GLU A 209 33.82 10.43 -5.73
N PRO A 210 35.14 10.53 -5.42
CA PRO A 210 35.70 11.79 -4.89
C PRO A 210 35.52 12.98 -5.84
N THR A 211 35.53 12.75 -7.15
CA THR A 211 35.34 13.80 -8.17
C THR A 211 33.93 14.32 -8.20
N SER A 212 32.91 13.45 -8.02
CA SER A 212 31.51 13.86 -7.86
C SER A 212 31.31 14.67 -6.57
N ALA A 213 31.91 14.25 -5.47
CA ALA A 213 31.85 15.00 -4.21
C ALA A 213 32.51 16.39 -4.35
N ALA A 214 33.68 16.49 -5.05
CA ALA A 214 34.33 17.77 -5.35
C ALA A 214 33.42 18.66 -6.23
N PHE A 215 32.78 18.09 -7.25
CA PHE A 215 31.81 18.80 -8.09
C PHE A 215 30.63 19.35 -7.25
N LEU A 216 30.04 18.52 -6.40
CA LEU A 216 28.94 18.94 -5.52
C LEU A 216 29.37 20.04 -4.55
N LEU A 217 30.56 19.96 -3.96
CA LEU A 217 31.10 21.02 -3.12
C LEU A 217 31.24 22.34 -3.89
N ASN A 218 31.69 22.30 -5.14
CA ASN A 218 31.76 23.49 -5.99
C ASN A 218 30.35 24.10 -6.23
N LEU A 219 29.32 23.26 -6.43
CA LEU A 219 27.93 23.75 -6.56
C LEU A 219 27.43 24.41 -5.26
N LEU A 220 27.84 23.93 -4.10
CA LEU A 220 27.43 24.46 -2.81
C LEU A 220 28.03 25.85 -2.51
N HIS A 221 29.12 26.24 -3.17
CA HIS A 221 29.66 27.62 -3.05
C HIS A 221 28.68 28.69 -3.56
N TRP A 222 27.73 28.32 -4.41
CA TRP A 222 26.70 29.22 -4.91
C TRP A 222 25.55 29.42 -3.89
N LEU A 223 25.49 28.62 -2.82
CA LEU A 223 24.47 28.76 -1.78
C LEU A 223 24.63 30.11 -1.05
N PRO A 224 23.63 30.99 -1.06
CA PRO A 224 23.66 32.21 -0.31
C PRO A 224 23.80 31.96 1.20
N ALA A 225 24.50 32.84 1.90
CA ALA A 225 24.75 32.69 3.33
C ALA A 225 23.42 32.59 4.12
N ASN A 226 23.39 31.67 5.08
CA ASN A 226 22.24 31.48 5.99
C ASN A 226 20.92 31.06 5.32
N LYS A 227 20.92 30.69 4.05
CA LYS A 227 19.74 30.20 3.33
C LYS A 227 19.66 28.67 3.39
N ARG A 228 18.49 28.13 3.07
CA ARG A 228 18.21 26.69 3.05
C ARG A 228 18.51 26.08 1.70
N ILE A 229 18.82 24.79 1.72
CA ILE A 229 18.90 23.93 0.55
C ILE A 229 17.58 23.15 0.47
N VAL A 230 16.96 23.14 -0.69
CA VAL A 230 15.65 22.50 -0.90
C VAL A 230 15.75 21.50 -2.04
N PHE A 231 15.14 20.34 -1.83
CA PHE A 231 14.99 19.32 -2.87
C PHE A 231 13.55 19.32 -3.39
N ASP A 232 13.41 19.37 -4.70
CA ASP A 232 12.10 19.24 -5.35
C ASP A 232 11.67 17.76 -5.39
N GLU A 233 10.85 17.39 -4.44
CA GLU A 233 10.21 16.09 -4.40
C GLU A 233 8.74 16.16 -4.86
N PHE A 234 8.19 17.38 -5.00
CA PHE A 234 6.85 17.57 -5.50
C PHE A 234 6.68 17.00 -6.91
N HIS A 235 7.62 17.32 -7.82
CA HIS A 235 7.60 16.81 -9.19
C HIS A 235 8.13 15.36 -9.31
N HIS A 236 8.42 14.71 -8.20
CA HIS A 236 8.56 13.26 -8.12
C HIS A 236 7.26 12.55 -7.70
N GLY A 237 6.15 13.31 -7.54
CA GLY A 237 4.85 12.78 -7.17
C GLY A 237 4.58 12.79 -5.66
N PHE A 238 5.47 13.39 -4.85
CA PHE A 238 5.23 13.61 -3.43
C PHE A 238 4.39 14.88 -3.21
N VAL A 239 3.24 14.91 -3.88
CA VAL A 239 2.26 15.98 -3.75
C VAL A 239 1.52 15.90 -2.42
N PRO A 240 0.90 17.01 -1.94
CA PRO A 240 0.02 16.95 -0.78
C PRO A 240 -0.99 15.83 -0.99
N ASN A 241 -1.17 14.97 0.01
CA ASN A 241 -2.23 13.98 -0.04
C ASN A 241 -3.52 14.71 -0.38
N ALA A 242 -4.12 14.35 -1.51
CA ALA A 242 -5.41 14.90 -1.86
C ALA A 242 -6.34 14.59 -0.69
N ASP A 243 -6.71 15.60 0.09
CA ASP A 243 -7.69 15.45 1.15
C ASP A 243 -8.93 14.82 0.49
N LEU A 244 -9.53 13.82 1.14
CA LEU A 244 -10.71 13.13 0.63
C LEU A 244 -11.78 14.15 0.18
N ARG A 245 -11.83 15.29 0.85
CA ARG A 245 -12.68 16.41 0.49
C ARG A 245 -12.30 17.03 -0.86
N SER A 246 -11.00 17.24 -1.13
CA SER A 246 -10.53 17.80 -2.41
C SER A 246 -10.72 16.82 -3.55
N LEU A 247 -10.49 15.53 -3.31
CA LEU A 247 -10.75 14.45 -4.28
C LEU A 247 -12.24 14.38 -4.64
N LEU A 248 -13.13 14.51 -3.65
CA LEU A 248 -14.58 14.46 -3.86
C LEU A 248 -15.14 15.73 -4.51
N LEU A 249 -14.61 16.91 -4.18
CA LEU A 249 -15.19 18.19 -4.62
C LEU A 249 -14.50 18.79 -5.84
N ASN A 250 -13.19 18.57 -6.03
CA ASN A 250 -12.42 19.21 -7.09
C ASN A 250 -12.15 18.29 -8.31
N HIS A 251 -12.43 16.98 -8.18
CA HIS A 251 -12.22 16.03 -9.27
C HIS A 251 -13.53 15.60 -9.92
N PRO A 252 -13.63 15.51 -11.27
CA PRO A 252 -14.86 15.07 -11.94
C PRO A 252 -15.39 13.72 -11.47
N LEU A 253 -14.48 12.78 -11.15
CA LEU A 253 -14.84 11.48 -10.59
C LEU A 253 -15.44 11.58 -9.19
N GLY A 254 -15.01 12.54 -8.37
CA GLY A 254 -15.60 12.81 -7.06
C GLY A 254 -17.05 13.23 -7.17
N TRP A 255 -17.38 14.10 -8.12
CA TRP A 255 -18.75 14.48 -8.43
C TRP A 255 -19.59 13.31 -8.94
N ALA A 256 -19.02 12.40 -9.74
CA ALA A 256 -19.70 11.19 -10.19
C ALA A 256 -20.05 10.27 -9.03
N VAL A 257 -19.14 10.11 -8.05
CA VAL A 257 -19.39 9.34 -6.81
C VAL A 257 -20.48 10.01 -5.97
N LEU A 258 -20.41 11.31 -5.72
CA LEU A 258 -21.41 12.06 -4.96
C LEU A 258 -22.80 11.98 -5.62
N TYR A 259 -22.85 12.13 -6.95
CA TYR A 259 -24.09 11.98 -7.71
C TYR A 259 -24.65 10.55 -7.56
N SER A 260 -23.81 9.52 -7.71
CA SER A 260 -24.23 8.12 -7.61
C SER A 260 -24.78 7.81 -6.20
N VAL A 261 -24.11 8.28 -5.14
CA VAL A 261 -24.56 8.13 -3.75
C VAL A 261 -25.88 8.85 -3.53
N THR A 262 -26.03 10.05 -4.10
CA THR A 262 -27.26 10.84 -4.00
C THR A 262 -28.42 10.13 -4.70
N VAL A 263 -28.22 9.61 -5.92
CA VAL A 263 -29.25 8.87 -6.67
C VAL A 263 -29.66 7.60 -5.93
N VAL A 264 -28.70 6.83 -5.41
CA VAL A 264 -28.98 5.63 -4.62
C VAL A 264 -29.74 6.00 -3.33
N GLY A 265 -29.32 7.06 -2.64
CA GLY A 265 -30.00 7.55 -1.44
C GLY A 265 -31.46 7.96 -1.73
N LEU A 266 -31.69 8.72 -2.81
CA LEU A 266 -33.04 9.11 -3.23
C LEU A 266 -33.88 7.89 -3.63
N TYR A 267 -33.29 6.93 -4.33
CA TYR A 267 -33.94 5.66 -4.68
C TYR A 267 -34.36 4.89 -3.44
N LEU A 268 -33.46 4.75 -2.45
CA LEU A 268 -33.77 4.07 -1.18
C LEU A 268 -34.86 4.81 -0.41
N LEU A 269 -34.83 6.15 -0.35
CA LEU A 269 -35.86 6.97 0.30
C LEU A 269 -37.19 6.82 -0.42
N ALA A 270 -37.21 6.82 -1.75
CA ALA A 270 -38.45 6.61 -2.52
C ALA A 270 -38.98 5.18 -2.37
N SER A 271 -38.10 4.20 -2.29
CA SER A 271 -38.42 2.78 -2.11
C SER A 271 -38.88 2.47 -0.68
N SER A 272 -38.34 3.16 0.34
CA SER A 272 -38.71 2.97 1.74
C SER A 272 -40.21 3.31 2.01
N ARG A 273 -40.78 4.24 1.23
CA ARG A 273 -42.21 4.54 1.31
C ARG A 273 -43.10 3.43 0.76
N ARG A 274 -42.51 2.41 0.11
CA ARG A 274 -43.22 1.25 -0.48
C ARG A 274 -43.02 -0.04 0.33
N PHE A 275 -42.40 0.01 1.50
CA PHE A 275 -42.47 -1.10 2.44
C PHE A 275 -43.95 -1.16 2.86
N GLY A 276 -44.70 -2.05 2.21
CA GLY A 276 -46.05 -2.35 2.55
C GLY A 276 -46.17 -2.64 4.04
N ARG A 277 -47.38 -2.58 4.59
CA ARG A 277 -47.70 -2.99 5.96
C ARG A 277 -46.84 -4.19 6.34
N PRO A 278 -46.11 -4.16 7.44
CA PRO A 278 -45.35 -5.33 7.88
C PRO A 278 -46.36 -6.48 7.93
N LEU A 279 -46.13 -7.49 7.08
CA LEU A 279 -46.89 -8.73 7.21
C LEU A 279 -46.64 -9.20 8.63
N PRO A 280 -47.68 -9.38 9.45
CA PRO A 280 -47.51 -9.96 10.77
C PRO A 280 -46.74 -11.27 10.51
N LEU A 281 -45.56 -11.39 11.09
CA LEU A 281 -44.87 -12.67 11.18
C LEU A 281 -45.93 -13.63 11.71
N ARG A 282 -46.35 -14.57 10.86
CA ARG A 282 -47.18 -15.67 11.35
C ARG A 282 -46.40 -16.21 12.53
N SER A 283 -46.98 -16.07 13.72
CA SER A 283 -46.43 -16.62 14.97
C SER A 283 -46.32 -18.16 14.97
N GLU A 284 -46.55 -18.75 13.83
CA GLU A 284 -46.48 -20.18 13.50
C GLU A 284 -45.27 -20.57 12.61
N VAL A 285 -44.15 -19.90 12.71
CA VAL A 285 -42.96 -20.72 12.67
C VAL A 285 -42.82 -21.25 14.10
N ALA A 286 -43.67 -22.22 14.41
CA ALA A 286 -43.52 -23.04 15.60
C ALA A 286 -42.06 -23.34 15.75
N ARG A 287 -41.43 -22.87 16.84
CA ARG A 287 -40.11 -23.37 17.19
C ARG A 287 -40.25 -24.86 17.13
N ARG A 288 -39.62 -25.51 16.11
CA ARG A 288 -39.57 -26.96 16.03
C ARG A 288 -39.21 -27.45 17.40
N SER A 289 -40.13 -28.13 18.05
CA SER A 289 -39.87 -28.58 19.40
C SER A 289 -38.68 -29.51 19.35
N SER A 290 -37.84 -29.49 20.39
CA SER A 290 -36.74 -30.45 20.50
C SER A 290 -37.23 -31.89 20.30
N THR A 291 -38.46 -32.18 20.62
CA THR A 291 -39.15 -33.44 20.40
C THR A 291 -39.29 -33.81 18.93
N GLU A 292 -39.67 -32.84 18.05
CA GLU A 292 -39.83 -33.08 16.61
C GLU A 292 -38.49 -33.39 15.93
N TYR A 293 -37.42 -32.76 16.41
CA TYR A 293 -36.07 -33.10 15.98
C TYR A 293 -35.63 -34.50 16.39
N ILE A 294 -35.96 -34.86 17.66
CA ILE A 294 -35.64 -36.19 18.19
C ILE A 294 -36.42 -37.29 17.39
N ASP A 295 -37.73 -37.04 17.13
CA ASP A 295 -38.58 -37.95 16.36
C ASP A 295 -38.08 -38.12 14.91
N SER A 296 -37.64 -37.02 14.31
CA SER A 296 -37.04 -37.06 12.94
C SER A 296 -35.76 -37.87 12.91
N MET A 297 -34.86 -37.68 13.89
CA MET A 297 -33.63 -38.44 14.00
C MET A 297 -33.89 -39.94 14.30
N ALA A 298 -34.81 -40.24 15.22
CA ALA A 298 -35.19 -41.63 15.54
C ALA A 298 -35.78 -42.33 14.30
N THR A 299 -36.65 -41.63 13.55
CA THR A 299 -37.23 -42.15 12.31
C THR A 299 -36.13 -42.43 11.24
N MET A 300 -35.12 -41.54 11.16
CA MET A 300 -34.00 -41.72 10.23
C MET A 300 -33.17 -42.96 10.60
N PHE A 301 -32.80 -43.14 11.88
CA PHE A 301 -32.06 -44.31 12.34
C PHE A 301 -32.86 -45.62 12.16
N HIS A 302 -34.15 -45.57 12.44
CA HIS A 302 -35.02 -46.72 12.20
C HIS A 302 -35.08 -47.12 10.71
N LYS A 303 -35.30 -46.18 9.79
CA LYS A 303 -35.36 -46.42 8.34
C LYS A 303 -34.05 -46.92 7.77
N THR A 304 -32.90 -46.46 8.27
CA THR A 304 -31.57 -46.84 7.79
C THR A 304 -31.04 -48.12 8.46
N ARG A 305 -31.77 -48.68 9.40
CA ARG A 305 -31.39 -49.87 10.20
C ARG A 305 -30.03 -49.75 10.86
N GLN A 306 -29.67 -48.56 11.29
CA GLN A 306 -28.38 -48.27 11.94
C GLN A 306 -28.40 -48.55 13.44
N VAL A 307 -28.88 -49.74 13.82
CA VAL A 307 -29.02 -50.15 15.24
C VAL A 307 -27.67 -50.21 15.95
N ALA A 308 -26.62 -50.71 15.30
CA ALA A 308 -25.29 -50.79 15.87
C ALA A 308 -24.71 -49.42 16.18
N TYR A 309 -24.92 -48.43 15.31
CA TYR A 309 -24.49 -47.06 15.54
C TYR A 309 -25.26 -46.42 16.71
N ALA A 310 -26.57 -46.61 16.77
CA ALA A 310 -27.39 -46.12 17.88
C ALA A 310 -26.98 -46.76 19.22
N ALA A 311 -26.64 -48.03 19.23
CA ALA A 311 -26.16 -48.77 20.41
C ALA A 311 -24.80 -48.23 20.90
N GLU A 312 -23.87 -47.97 19.99
CA GLU A 312 -22.56 -47.39 20.35
C GLU A 312 -22.70 -45.94 20.89
N HIS A 313 -23.54 -45.15 20.24
CA HIS A 313 -23.83 -43.78 20.73
C HIS A 313 -24.50 -43.83 22.11
N TYR A 314 -25.47 -44.73 22.31
CA TYR A 314 -26.13 -44.88 23.59
C TYR A 314 -25.13 -45.33 24.67
N ARG A 315 -24.24 -46.30 24.38
CA ARG A 315 -23.18 -46.74 25.29
C ARG A 315 -22.27 -45.59 25.72
N TYR A 316 -21.88 -44.73 24.74
CA TYR A 316 -21.07 -43.53 25.05
C TYR A 316 -21.83 -42.57 25.99
N MET A 317 -23.09 -42.29 25.69
CA MET A 317 -23.92 -41.39 26.52
C MET A 317 -24.17 -41.97 27.91
N LEU A 318 -24.41 -43.29 28.03
CA LEU A 318 -24.59 -43.97 29.29
C LEU A 318 -23.31 -43.87 30.16
N ARG A 319 -22.17 -44.14 29.57
CA ARG A 319 -20.86 -43.95 30.26
C ARG A 319 -20.66 -42.51 30.73
N ARG A 320 -20.97 -41.57 29.88
CA ARG A 320 -20.87 -40.18 30.23
C ARG A 320 -21.77 -39.80 31.41
N ARG A 321 -23.02 -40.25 31.34
CA ARG A 321 -24.02 -39.97 32.40
C ARG A 321 -23.63 -40.60 33.75
N LEU A 322 -23.08 -41.82 33.71
CA LEU A 322 -22.64 -42.52 34.92
C LEU A 322 -21.29 -42.01 35.47
N GLY A 323 -20.32 -41.66 34.60
CA GLY A 323 -18.96 -41.33 35.01
C GLY A 323 -18.70 -39.84 35.25
N GLN A 324 -19.40 -38.97 34.52
CA GLN A 324 -19.16 -37.51 34.61
C GLN A 324 -19.33 -36.93 36.03
N PRO A 325 -20.38 -37.29 36.79
CA PRO A 325 -20.54 -36.75 38.15
C PRO A 325 -19.40 -37.14 39.09
N TYR A 326 -18.65 -38.18 38.79
CA TYR A 326 -17.58 -38.74 39.60
C TYR A 326 -16.18 -38.53 39.00
N GLY A 327 -16.07 -37.78 37.92
CA GLY A 327 -14.79 -37.48 37.28
C GLY A 327 -14.09 -38.65 36.60
N ILE A 328 -14.82 -39.75 36.30
CA ILE A 328 -14.27 -40.96 35.69
C ILE A 328 -13.95 -40.71 34.21
N ALA A 329 -12.70 -40.98 33.79
CA ALA A 329 -12.25 -40.76 32.44
C ALA A 329 -13.01 -41.62 31.42
N GLN A 330 -13.49 -41.02 30.34
CA GLN A 330 -14.24 -41.70 29.25
C GLN A 330 -13.35 -42.60 28.38
N THR A 331 -12.04 -42.47 28.50
CA THR A 331 -11.03 -43.21 27.71
C THR A 331 -10.72 -44.59 28.27
N LEU A 332 -11.17 -44.86 29.50
CA LEU A 332 -10.98 -46.20 30.12
C LEU A 332 -11.70 -47.29 29.32
N ASP A 333 -11.23 -48.53 29.42
CA ASP A 333 -11.99 -49.66 28.89
C ASP A 333 -13.26 -49.94 29.78
N ASP A 334 -14.19 -50.73 29.29
CA ASP A 334 -15.47 -50.93 29.96
C ASP A 334 -15.28 -51.65 31.33
N GLU A 335 -14.27 -52.53 31.46
CA GLU A 335 -14.00 -53.22 32.72
C GLU A 335 -13.41 -52.31 33.76
N ALA A 336 -12.39 -51.53 33.40
CA ALA A 336 -11.79 -50.54 34.28
C ALA A 336 -12.80 -49.45 34.68
N PHE A 337 -13.67 -49.00 33.75
CA PHE A 337 -14.73 -48.05 34.00
C PHE A 337 -15.72 -48.58 35.07
N VAL A 338 -16.23 -49.80 34.89
CA VAL A 338 -17.17 -50.41 35.83
C VAL A 338 -16.54 -50.63 37.22
N THR A 339 -15.29 -51.05 37.23
CA THR A 339 -14.54 -51.25 38.49
C THR A 339 -14.34 -49.92 39.24
N GLN A 340 -13.97 -48.88 38.53
CA GLN A 340 -13.75 -47.57 39.13
C GLN A 340 -15.06 -46.92 39.60
N LEU A 341 -16.13 -47.09 38.85
CA LEU A 341 -17.46 -46.61 39.22
C LEU A 341 -18.00 -47.32 40.46
N ALA A 342 -17.80 -48.66 40.53
CA ALA A 342 -18.23 -49.47 41.67
C ALA A 342 -17.46 -49.16 42.96
N ALA A 343 -16.24 -48.66 42.86
CA ALA A 343 -15.48 -48.20 44.03
C ALA A 343 -16.06 -46.91 44.64
N ILE A 344 -16.85 -46.17 43.90
CA ILE A 344 -17.40 -44.85 44.31
C ILE A 344 -18.90 -44.96 44.66
N ARG A 345 -19.65 -45.77 43.91
CA ARG A 345 -21.10 -45.94 44.10
C ARG A 345 -21.47 -47.40 44.13
N PRO A 346 -22.40 -47.84 45.03
CA PRO A 346 -22.91 -49.21 45.04
C PRO A 346 -23.72 -49.46 43.78
N ILE A 347 -23.18 -50.29 42.86
CA ILE A 347 -23.80 -50.67 41.61
C ILE A 347 -23.65 -52.15 41.40
N ASP A 348 -24.59 -52.74 40.67
CA ASP A 348 -24.49 -54.13 40.19
C ASP A 348 -23.49 -54.19 39.03
N GLN A 349 -22.22 -54.53 39.37
CA GLN A 349 -21.13 -54.61 38.42
C GLN A 349 -21.39 -55.65 37.34
N GLN A 350 -21.98 -56.76 37.67
CA GLN A 350 -22.21 -57.86 36.74
C GLN A 350 -23.28 -57.47 35.70
N LYS A 351 -24.33 -56.83 36.16
CA LYS A 351 -25.38 -56.26 35.29
C LYS A 351 -24.85 -55.20 34.34
N LEU A 352 -24.04 -54.26 34.84
CA LEU A 352 -23.50 -53.21 34.03
C LEU A 352 -22.48 -53.68 33.00
N ARG A 353 -21.60 -54.65 33.36
CA ARG A 353 -20.67 -55.30 32.42
C ARG A 353 -21.42 -56.00 31.30
N ARG A 354 -22.48 -56.74 31.65
CA ARG A 354 -23.34 -57.43 30.67
C ARG A 354 -23.93 -56.40 29.68
N ILE A 355 -24.52 -55.31 30.16
CA ILE A 355 -25.11 -54.27 29.32
C ILE A 355 -24.08 -53.67 28.35
N PHE A 356 -22.87 -53.33 28.80
CA PHE A 356 -21.83 -52.84 27.93
C PHE A 356 -21.36 -53.84 26.90
N ALA A 357 -21.25 -55.11 27.28
CA ALA A 357 -20.89 -56.20 26.35
C ALA A 357 -21.97 -56.42 25.25
N GLU A 358 -23.25 -56.42 25.65
CA GLU A 358 -24.37 -56.58 24.71
C GLU A 358 -24.51 -55.39 23.76
N LEU A 359 -24.29 -54.12 24.27
CA LEU A 359 -24.32 -52.93 23.41
C LEU A 359 -23.17 -52.86 22.37
N ARG A 360 -22.13 -53.69 22.52
CA ARG A 360 -21.05 -53.82 21.55
C ARG A 360 -21.32 -54.84 20.43
N ARG A 361 -22.35 -55.60 20.55
CA ARG A 361 -22.65 -56.63 19.55
C ARG A 361 -23.06 -56.01 18.21
N PRO A 362 -22.46 -56.42 17.10
CA PRO A 362 -22.78 -55.88 15.79
C PRO A 362 -24.13 -56.36 15.25
N ASP A 363 -24.63 -57.49 15.76
CA ASP A 363 -25.87 -58.18 15.39
C ASP A 363 -27.06 -57.81 16.30
N LEU A 364 -26.97 -56.74 17.08
CA LEU A 364 -28.00 -56.30 18.01
C LEU A 364 -29.28 -55.91 17.25
N SER A 365 -30.41 -56.48 17.67
CA SER A 365 -31.71 -56.09 17.13
C SER A 365 -32.25 -54.83 17.82
N GLU A 366 -33.16 -54.13 17.16
CA GLU A 366 -33.81 -52.94 17.71
C GLU A 366 -34.57 -53.22 19.04
N ALA A 367 -35.27 -54.36 19.09
CA ALA A 367 -35.98 -54.77 20.29
C ALA A 367 -35.05 -55.07 21.46
N GLU A 368 -33.89 -55.66 21.19
CA GLU A 368 -32.84 -55.87 22.20
C GLU A 368 -32.22 -54.56 22.69
N LEU A 369 -31.96 -53.63 21.75
CA LEU A 369 -31.45 -52.29 22.10
C LEU A 369 -32.42 -51.57 23.05
N LEU A 370 -33.70 -51.53 22.70
CA LEU A 370 -34.73 -50.87 23.56
C LEU A 370 -34.84 -51.50 24.93
N ARG A 371 -34.71 -52.87 25.02
CA ARG A 371 -34.69 -53.56 26.30
C ARG A 371 -33.46 -53.17 27.12
N LEU A 372 -32.27 -53.09 26.50
CA LEU A 372 -31.02 -52.72 27.19
C LEU A 372 -31.07 -51.27 27.68
N VAL A 373 -31.69 -50.34 26.90
CA VAL A 373 -31.94 -48.97 27.29
C VAL A 373 -32.79 -48.92 28.54
N ALA A 374 -33.96 -49.62 28.53
CA ALA A 374 -34.84 -49.67 29.69
C ALA A 374 -34.20 -50.29 30.94
N GLU A 375 -33.35 -51.32 30.75
CA GLU A 375 -32.64 -51.98 31.82
C GLU A 375 -31.51 -51.12 32.42
N SER A 376 -30.84 -50.30 31.58
CA SER A 376 -29.80 -49.38 32.02
C SER A 376 -30.35 -48.16 32.73
N ASP A 377 -31.54 -47.67 32.38
CA ASP A 377 -32.18 -46.55 33.07
C ASP A 377 -32.50 -46.86 34.55
N GLN A 378 -32.75 -48.16 34.86
CA GLN A 378 -32.90 -48.60 36.25
C GLN A 378 -31.63 -48.55 37.07
N ILE A 379 -30.44 -48.47 36.45
CA ILE A 379 -29.15 -48.35 37.12
C ILE A 379 -28.80 -46.88 37.33
N VAL A 380 -29.33 -46.01 36.48
CA VAL A 380 -29.04 -44.58 36.48
C VAL A 380 -29.87 -43.86 37.59
N CYS A 381 -31.11 -44.30 37.82
CA CYS A 381 -31.96 -43.81 38.92
C CYS A 381 -31.48 -44.39 40.26
#